data_c04222ebdbf9a3aa274c93808080f599
#
_entry.id   c04222ebdbf9a3aa274c93808080f599
#
_cell.length_a   1.000
_cell.length_b   1.000
_cell.length_c   1.000
_cell.angle_alpha   90.00
_cell.angle_beta   90.00
_cell.angle_gamma   90.00
#
_symmetry.space_group_name_H-M   'P 1'
#
loop_
_entity.id
_entity.type
_entity.pdbx_description
1 polymer ?
#
loop_
_entity_poly.entity_id
_entity_poly.type
_entity_poly.pdbx_seq_one_letter_code
_entity_poly.pdbx_strand_id
1 'polypeptide(L)' 'ADNRVVAVMNLSPYAIHADYYTGIYAGMYTDAMTGEPYELRGRVEEDMAPWSYRILCN' A
#
# COMPACT_ATOMS: atom_id res chain seq x y z
N ALA A 1 17.29 -0.42 -12.00
CA ALA A 1 16.34 0.14 -11.04
C ALA A 1 16.28 -0.73 -9.79
N ASP A 2 16.09 -0.11 -8.65
CA ASP A 2 15.97 -0.84 -7.40
C ASP A 2 14.62 -1.52 -7.30
N ASN A 3 14.63 -2.76 -6.87
CA ASN A 3 13.39 -3.47 -6.55
C ASN A 3 12.92 -3.04 -5.17
N ARG A 4 11.66 -2.64 -5.08
CA ARG A 4 11.05 -2.22 -3.82
C ARG A 4 9.81 -3.02 -3.54
N VAL A 5 9.62 -3.34 -2.28
CA VAL A 5 8.39 -3.97 -1.79
C VAL A 5 7.84 -3.10 -0.67
N VAL A 6 6.60 -2.70 -0.83
CA VAL A 6 5.89 -1.91 0.19
C VAL A 6 4.72 -2.74 0.69
N ALA A 7 4.64 -2.93 2.00
CA ALA A 7 3.55 -3.66 2.63
C ALA A 7 2.78 -2.73 3.56
N VAL A 8 1.46 -2.72 3.42
CA VAL A 8 0.56 -1.97 4.28
C VAL A 8 -0.44 -2.96 4.87
N MET A 9 -0.58 -2.96 6.18
CA MET A 9 -1.39 -3.94 6.88
C MET A 9 -2.29 -3.29 7.92
N ASN A 10 -3.49 -3.84 8.05
CA ASN A 10 -4.36 -3.56 9.18
C ASN A 10 -4.42 -4.82 10.05
N LEU A 11 -3.64 -4.83 11.12
CA LEU A 11 -3.56 -5.96 12.04
C LEU A 11 -4.50 -5.79 13.24
N SER A 12 -5.70 -5.31 12.98
CA SER A 12 -6.70 -5.10 14.02
C SER A 12 -8.03 -5.71 13.61
N PRO A 13 -8.93 -6.00 14.58
CA PRO A 13 -10.26 -6.52 14.27
C PRO A 13 -11.24 -5.44 13.79
N TYR A 14 -10.76 -4.21 13.60
CA TYR A 14 -11.60 -3.09 13.18
C TYR A 14 -11.15 -2.54 11.84
N ALA A 15 -12.10 -2.04 11.06
CA ALA A 15 -11.77 -1.24 9.89
C ALA A 15 -11.09 0.05 10.34
N ILE A 16 -10.07 0.48 9.61
CA ILE A 16 -9.35 1.72 9.90
C ILE A 16 -9.27 2.59 8.66
N HIS A 17 -9.15 3.90 8.89
CA HIS A 17 -8.81 4.86 7.85
C HIS A 17 -7.30 5.10 7.95
N ALA A 18 -6.56 4.61 6.97
CA ALA A 18 -5.12 4.76 6.93
C ALA A 18 -4.73 6.04 6.19
N ASP A 19 -3.87 6.83 6.81
CA ASP A 19 -3.35 8.06 6.23
C ASP A 19 -1.85 8.08 6.50
N TYR A 20 -1.05 8.00 5.44
CA TYR A 20 0.41 7.91 5.60
C TYR A 20 1.13 8.57 4.44
N TYR A 21 2.39 8.92 4.71
CA TYR A 21 3.27 9.53 3.72
C TYR A 21 4.29 8.53 3.24
N THR A 22 4.50 8.48 1.93
CA THR A 22 5.44 7.56 1.31
C THR A 22 6.77 8.21 0.95
N GLY A 23 6.80 9.54 0.81
CA GLY A 23 8.01 10.26 0.52
C GLY A 23 8.72 9.77 -0.74
N ILE A 24 9.97 9.32 -0.58
CA ILE A 24 10.79 8.87 -1.70
C ILE A 24 10.30 7.55 -2.31
N TYR A 25 9.37 6.86 -1.67
CA TYR A 25 8.84 5.60 -2.17
C TYR A 25 7.64 5.78 -3.08
N ALA A 26 7.22 7.03 -3.35
CA ALA A 26 6.15 7.28 -4.30
C ALA A 26 6.52 6.80 -5.70
N GLY A 27 5.53 6.34 -6.47
CA GLY A 27 5.75 5.88 -7.84
C GLY A 27 4.75 4.80 -8.23
N MET A 28 5.01 4.20 -9.39
CA MET A 28 4.16 3.13 -9.90
C MET A 28 4.63 1.78 -9.39
N TYR A 29 3.69 1.03 -8.87
CA TYR A 29 3.91 -0.31 -8.34
C TYR A 29 2.93 -1.28 -8.97
N THR A 30 3.15 -2.56 -8.75
CA THR A 30 2.19 -3.62 -9.08
C THR A 30 1.71 -4.23 -7.78
N ASP A 31 0.38 -4.34 -7.62
CA ASP A 31 -0.20 -5.04 -6.49
C ASP A 31 0.10 -6.53 -6.64
N ALA A 32 0.88 -7.08 -5.71
CA ALA A 32 1.32 -8.48 -5.80
C ALA A 32 0.16 -9.47 -5.63
N MET A 33 -0.96 -9.05 -5.05
CA MET A 33 -2.10 -9.92 -4.82
C MET A 33 -3.04 -9.99 -6.03
N THR A 34 -3.14 -8.90 -6.81
CA THR A 34 -4.07 -8.82 -7.93
C THR A 34 -3.38 -8.75 -9.29
N GLY A 35 -2.10 -8.37 -9.31
CA GLY A 35 -1.36 -8.14 -10.54
C GLY A 35 -1.67 -6.82 -11.22
N GLU A 36 -2.46 -5.96 -10.60
CA GLU A 36 -2.85 -4.69 -11.21
C GLU A 36 -1.89 -3.56 -10.86
N PRO A 37 -1.77 -2.55 -11.74
CA PRO A 37 -0.93 -1.40 -11.45
C PRO A 37 -1.54 -0.57 -10.30
N TYR A 38 -0.66 -0.01 -9.49
CA TYR A 38 -1.05 0.83 -8.36
C TYR A 38 -0.12 2.03 -8.29
N GLU A 39 -0.69 3.23 -8.29
CA GLU A 39 0.08 4.44 -8.11
C GLU A 39 0.19 4.77 -6.63
N LEU A 40 1.41 4.69 -6.11
CA LEU A 40 1.69 5.08 -4.73
C LEU A 40 2.07 6.55 -4.71
N ARG A 41 1.19 7.36 -4.17
CA ARG A 41 1.39 8.81 -4.10
C ARG A 41 2.20 9.19 -2.87
N GLY A 42 2.71 10.43 -2.84
CA GLY A 42 3.45 10.91 -1.69
C GLY A 42 2.65 10.90 -0.39
N ARG A 43 1.33 11.09 -0.49
CA ARG A 43 0.42 10.92 0.63
C ARG A 43 -0.69 9.96 0.20
N VAL A 44 -0.97 8.98 1.03
CA VAL A 44 -2.00 7.97 0.76
C VAL A 44 -3.03 7.97 1.86
N GLU A 45 -4.31 8.01 1.46
CA GLU A 45 -5.43 7.82 2.37
C GLU A 45 -6.26 6.67 1.84
N GLU A 46 -6.53 5.68 2.66
CA GLU A 46 -7.39 4.57 2.27
C GLU A 46 -8.07 3.93 3.47
N ASP A 47 -9.27 3.40 3.23
CA ASP A 47 -9.97 2.61 4.23
C ASP A 47 -9.50 1.17 4.11
N MET A 48 -9.10 0.59 5.23
CA MET A 48 -8.65 -0.81 5.28
C MET A 48 -9.63 -1.63 6.11
N ALA A 49 -10.10 -2.72 5.51
CA ALA A 49 -10.92 -3.69 6.21
C ALA A 49 -10.13 -4.37 7.34
N PRO A 50 -10.80 -4.94 8.35
CA PRO A 50 -10.10 -5.69 9.40
C PRO A 50 -9.21 -6.77 8.81
N TRP A 51 -8.00 -6.91 9.35
CA TRP A 51 -7.02 -7.93 8.96
C TRP A 51 -6.65 -7.92 7.49
N SER A 52 -6.80 -6.77 6.82
CA SER A 52 -6.45 -6.63 5.41
C SER A 52 -4.98 -6.26 5.24
N TYR A 53 -4.49 -6.50 4.04
CA TYR A 53 -3.13 -6.11 3.71
C TYR A 53 -3.00 -5.82 2.22
N ARG A 54 -1.97 -5.04 1.88
CA ARG A 54 -1.62 -4.76 0.50
C ARG A 54 -0.12 -4.87 0.36
N ILE A 55 0.32 -5.58 -0.68
CA ILE A 55 1.74 -5.74 -0.98
C ILE A 55 1.98 -5.19 -2.38
N LEU A 56 2.85 -4.22 -2.48
CA LEU A 56 3.17 -3.53 -3.73
C LEU A 56 4.63 -3.79 -4.10
N CYS A 57 4.86 -4.11 -5.36
CA CYS A 57 6.19 -4.36 -5.90
C CYS A 57 6.43 -3.46 -7.13
N ASN A 58 7.67 -3.06 -7.31
CA ASN A 58 8.03 -2.41 -8.57
C ASN A 58 9.13 -3.13 -9.31
#